data_501cabef55c9d985a703e891461b1608
#
_entry.id   501cabef55c9d985a703e891461b1608
#
_cell.length_a   1.000
_cell.length_b   1.000
_cell.length_c   1.000
_cell.angle_alpha   90.00
_cell.angle_beta   90.00
_cell.angle_gamma   90.00
#
_symmetry.space_group_name_H-M   'P 1'
#
loop_
_entity.id
_entity.type
_entity.pdbx_description
1 polymer ?
#
loop_
_entity_poly.entity_id
_entity_poly.type
_entity_poly.pdbx_seq_one_letter_code
_entity_poly.pdbx_strand_id
1 'polypeptide(L)'
;MKTMVLYCFIALFFTACQSLQRSRDSGYGAGPSKTATKVVYSSDHQYKPQDKASLSLRQKINQMEKKLKSNSEKEHYSRILPWFESDDERLEYLLLPELESKEEWAKNNSVWQRSASPSDQTLNLVQSQDIAVGMPRDFVRKSWGEPQSVDVSGDPSFLNERWKYLKYISSSQGYKQEKKIVYFEGGKVVGWSTD
;
A
#
# COMPACT_ATOMS: atom_id res chain seq x y z
N MET A 1 -68.45 1.92 -39.32
CA MET A 1 -69.18 2.19 -38.07
C MET A 1 -68.85 1.15 -37.07
N LYS A 2 -67.84 1.33 -36.19
CA LYS A 2 -67.64 0.67 -34.93
C LYS A 2 -66.48 1.42 -34.20
N THR A 3 -66.89 2.20 -33.26
CA THR A 3 -66.07 2.97 -32.35
C THR A 3 -65.34 2.04 -31.41
N MET A 4 -64.00 2.06 -31.44
CA MET A 4 -63.18 1.28 -30.52
C MET A 4 -62.61 2.23 -29.44
N VAL A 5 -63.13 2.02 -28.24
CA VAL A 5 -62.73 2.78 -27.03
C VAL A 5 -61.39 2.27 -26.58
N LEU A 6 -60.37 3.14 -26.61
CA LEU A 6 -59.03 2.84 -26.12
C LEU A 6 -58.93 3.22 -24.64
N TYR A 7 -58.87 2.22 -23.78
CA TYR A 7 -58.58 2.43 -22.35
C TYR A 7 -57.10 2.70 -22.14
N CYS A 8 -56.78 3.94 -21.80
CA CYS A 8 -55.47 4.30 -21.28
C CYS A 8 -55.31 3.81 -19.83
N PHE A 9 -54.54 2.75 -19.63
CA PHE A 9 -54.07 2.40 -18.32
C PHE A 9 -52.82 3.28 -18.03
N ILE A 10 -53.00 4.26 -17.16
CA ILE A 10 -51.89 5.04 -16.59
C ILE A 10 -51.34 4.23 -15.44
N ALA A 11 -50.27 3.47 -15.65
CA ALA A 11 -49.48 2.86 -14.62
C ALA A 11 -48.52 3.90 -14.02
N LEU A 12 -48.83 4.40 -12.85
CA LEU A 12 -47.95 5.23 -12.05
C LEU A 12 -46.77 4.35 -11.54
N PHE A 13 -45.66 4.38 -12.25
CA PHE A 13 -44.41 3.87 -11.72
C PHE A 13 -43.84 4.90 -10.74
N PHE A 14 -44.06 4.66 -9.45
CA PHE A 14 -43.24 5.26 -8.41
C PHE A 14 -41.87 4.68 -8.51
N THR A 15 -40.97 5.33 -9.24
CA THR A 15 -39.53 5.08 -9.12
C THR A 15 -39.05 5.68 -7.82
N ALA A 16 -38.97 4.84 -6.79
CA ALA A 16 -38.22 5.14 -5.59
C ALA A 16 -36.73 5.29 -5.98
N CYS A 17 -36.27 6.51 -6.13
CA CYS A 17 -34.86 6.83 -6.11
C CYS A 17 -34.32 6.48 -4.72
N GLN A 18 -33.90 5.24 -4.53
CA GLN A 18 -32.96 4.93 -3.46
C GLN A 18 -31.62 5.54 -3.84
N SER A 19 -31.37 6.73 -3.30
CA SER A 19 -30.03 7.29 -3.24
C SER A 19 -29.16 6.30 -2.48
N LEU A 20 -28.35 5.53 -3.20
CA LEU A 20 -27.22 4.82 -2.63
C LEU A 20 -26.28 5.87 -2.05
N GLN A 21 -26.48 6.22 -0.81
CA GLN A 21 -25.49 6.89 0.02
C GLN A 21 -24.34 5.91 0.18
N ARG A 22 -23.41 6.00 -0.76
CA ARG A 22 -22.10 5.37 -0.67
C ARG A 22 -21.40 6.06 0.48
N SER A 23 -21.47 5.45 1.67
CA SER A 23 -20.66 5.83 2.82
C SER A 23 -19.20 5.76 2.37
N ARG A 24 -18.64 6.90 2.03
CA ARG A 24 -17.21 7.09 2.01
C ARG A 24 -16.79 7.18 3.47
N ASP A 25 -16.70 6.05 4.14
CA ASP A 25 -15.91 5.92 5.35
C ASP A 25 -14.43 6.01 4.96
N SER A 26 -14.05 7.21 4.59
CA SER A 26 -12.67 7.65 4.54
C SER A 26 -12.28 8.01 5.98
N GLY A 27 -12.27 7.02 6.84
CA GLY A 27 -11.95 7.17 8.24
C GLY A 27 -10.44 7.30 8.48
N TYR A 28 -9.79 8.34 8.00
CA TYR A 28 -8.48 8.79 8.49
C TYR A 28 -8.40 10.31 8.40
N GLY A 29 -9.29 10.97 9.08
CA GLY A 29 -9.20 12.39 9.38
C GLY A 29 -8.89 12.56 10.86
N ALA A 30 -7.63 12.58 11.25
CA ALA A 30 -7.22 13.06 12.56
C ALA A 30 -6.45 14.36 12.37
N GLY A 31 -7.13 15.48 12.53
CA GLY A 31 -6.50 16.78 12.75
C GLY A 31 -5.70 16.77 14.06
N PRO A 32 -4.75 17.71 14.28
CA PRO A 32 -3.87 17.72 15.44
C PRO A 32 -4.65 18.11 16.70
N SER A 33 -5.25 17.14 17.34
CA SER A 33 -5.63 17.25 18.74
C SER A 33 -4.37 17.07 19.57
N LYS A 34 -4.05 18.05 20.44
CA LYS A 34 -2.94 18.00 21.41
C LYS A 34 -3.18 16.98 22.54
N THR A 35 -3.99 16.00 22.32
CA THR A 35 -4.14 14.83 23.17
C THR A 35 -3.55 13.65 22.42
N ALA A 36 -2.50 13.07 22.98
CA ALA A 36 -1.98 11.79 22.52
C ALA A 36 -3.16 10.83 22.40
N THR A 37 -3.65 10.63 21.17
CA THR A 37 -4.69 9.66 20.91
C THR A 37 -4.05 8.32 21.19
N LYS A 38 -4.28 7.84 22.42
CA LYS A 38 -4.06 6.45 22.76
C LYS A 38 -4.82 5.68 21.71
N VAL A 39 -4.11 5.01 20.81
CA VAL A 39 -4.70 4.03 19.90
C VAL A 39 -5.33 3.02 20.82
N VAL A 40 -6.64 3.16 21.05
CA VAL A 40 -7.42 2.15 21.74
C VAL A 40 -7.53 1.00 20.76
N TYR A 41 -6.58 0.09 20.83
CA TYR A 41 -6.83 -1.26 20.35
C TYR A 41 -8.04 -1.73 21.13
N SER A 42 -9.21 -1.76 20.47
CA SER A 42 -10.38 -2.39 21.06
C SER A 42 -9.99 -3.83 21.38
N SER A 43 -10.08 -4.19 22.64
CA SER A 43 -9.75 -5.50 23.19
C SER A 43 -10.63 -6.65 22.68
N ASP A 44 -11.51 -6.38 21.71
CA ASP A 44 -12.42 -7.33 21.10
C ASP A 44 -11.90 -8.01 19.82
N HIS A 45 -10.66 -7.73 19.40
CA HIS A 45 -10.04 -8.56 18.39
C HIS A 45 -9.64 -9.88 19.00
N GLN A 46 -10.59 -10.80 19.00
CA GLN A 46 -10.35 -12.20 19.27
C GLN A 46 -9.22 -12.66 18.34
N TYR A 47 -8.06 -12.88 18.93
CA TYR A 47 -6.81 -13.24 18.26
C TYR A 47 -7.02 -14.50 17.40
N LYS A 48 -7.07 -14.34 16.09
CA LYS A 48 -7.21 -15.47 15.15
C LYS A 48 -5.92 -16.26 15.07
N PRO A 49 -5.96 -17.60 14.99
CA PRO A 49 -4.75 -18.42 14.84
C PRO A 49 -3.84 -18.02 13.67
N GLN A 50 -4.42 -17.48 12.60
CA GLN A 50 -3.67 -16.93 11.44
C GLN A 50 -2.78 -15.74 11.85
N ASP A 51 -3.23 -14.89 12.76
CA ASP A 51 -2.45 -13.73 13.21
C ASP A 51 -1.21 -14.18 14.00
N LYS A 52 -1.29 -15.30 14.72
CA LYS A 52 -0.15 -15.88 15.44
C LYS A 52 0.91 -16.45 14.50
N ALA A 53 0.48 -17.13 13.46
CA ALA A 53 1.39 -17.69 12.46
C ALA A 53 2.14 -16.58 11.70
N SER A 54 1.43 -15.54 11.27
CA SER A 54 2.03 -14.38 10.58
C SER A 54 2.99 -13.61 11.47
N LEU A 55 2.68 -13.42 12.76
CA LEU A 55 3.57 -12.80 13.73
C LEU A 55 4.85 -13.63 13.95
N SER A 56 4.73 -14.96 14.02
CA SER A 56 5.90 -15.84 14.16
C SER A 56 6.79 -15.83 12.92
N LEU A 57 6.20 -15.74 11.74
CA LEU A 57 6.90 -15.62 10.46
C LEU A 57 7.68 -14.31 10.38
N ARG A 58 7.04 -13.18 10.70
CA ARG A 58 7.71 -11.87 10.76
C ARG A 58 8.85 -11.83 11.76
N GLN A 59 8.69 -12.45 12.91
CA GLN A 59 9.78 -12.56 13.89
C GLN A 59 10.98 -13.35 13.34
N LYS A 60 10.73 -14.44 12.59
CA LYS A 60 11.80 -15.19 11.93
C LYS A 60 12.49 -14.36 10.85
N ILE A 61 11.72 -13.66 10.00
CA ILE A 61 12.26 -12.75 8.99
C ILE A 61 13.18 -11.73 9.65
N ASN A 62 12.72 -11.01 10.68
CA ASN A 62 13.50 -10.02 11.39
C ASN A 62 14.79 -10.60 12.01
N GLN A 63 14.76 -11.86 12.48
CA GLN A 63 15.96 -12.53 12.98
C GLN A 63 16.95 -12.87 11.86
N MET A 64 16.46 -13.29 10.70
CA MET A 64 17.30 -13.61 9.55
C MET A 64 17.89 -12.35 8.91
N GLU A 65 17.14 -11.27 8.82
CA GLU A 65 17.65 -9.98 8.35
C GLU A 65 18.82 -9.47 9.18
N LYS A 66 18.75 -9.61 10.51
CA LYS A 66 19.87 -9.26 11.41
C LYS A 66 21.12 -10.11 11.19
N LYS A 67 21.00 -11.25 10.51
CA LYS A 67 22.14 -12.12 10.16
C LYS A 67 22.79 -11.74 8.83
N LEU A 68 22.20 -10.87 8.04
CA LEU A 68 22.83 -10.33 6.84
C LEU A 68 24.05 -9.47 7.25
N LYS A 69 25.26 -9.98 7.04
CA LYS A 69 26.49 -9.37 7.55
C LYS A 69 27.23 -8.55 6.50
N SER A 70 27.26 -9.05 5.26
CA SER A 70 28.01 -8.37 4.20
C SER A 70 27.19 -7.25 3.57
N ASN A 71 27.88 -6.19 3.15
CA ASN A 71 27.24 -5.11 2.42
C ASN A 71 26.65 -5.59 1.09
N SER A 72 27.33 -6.55 0.43
CA SER A 72 26.85 -7.12 -0.83
C SER A 72 25.53 -7.89 -0.67
N GLU A 73 25.40 -8.68 0.42
CA GLU A 73 24.14 -9.36 0.74
C GLU A 73 23.01 -8.38 1.04
N LYS A 74 23.30 -7.34 1.82
CA LYS A 74 22.33 -6.29 2.15
C LYS A 74 21.88 -5.52 0.93
N GLU A 75 22.81 -5.18 0.05
CA GLU A 75 22.53 -4.49 -1.19
C GLU A 75 21.68 -5.36 -2.14
N HIS A 76 22.05 -6.63 -2.32
CA HIS A 76 21.28 -7.57 -3.12
C HIS A 76 19.86 -7.73 -2.54
N TYR A 77 19.76 -7.94 -1.24
CA TYR A 77 18.47 -8.05 -0.54
C TYR A 77 17.62 -6.79 -0.72
N SER A 78 18.18 -5.62 -0.50
CA SER A 78 17.50 -4.33 -0.67
C SER A 78 16.88 -4.17 -2.06
N ARG A 79 17.59 -4.60 -3.12
CA ARG A 79 17.10 -4.50 -4.50
C ARG A 79 15.90 -5.39 -4.80
N ILE A 80 15.86 -6.59 -4.20
CA ILE A 80 14.79 -7.57 -4.47
C ILE A 80 13.63 -7.46 -3.47
N LEU A 81 13.84 -6.85 -2.32
CA LEU A 81 12.89 -6.80 -1.20
C LEU A 81 11.49 -6.33 -1.61
N PRO A 82 11.31 -5.28 -2.42
CA PRO A 82 9.97 -4.84 -2.86
C PRO A 82 9.27 -5.82 -3.80
N TRP A 83 9.96 -6.85 -4.29
CA TRP A 83 9.47 -7.75 -5.33
C TRP A 83 9.11 -9.14 -4.83
N PHE A 84 9.32 -9.45 -3.54
CA PHE A 84 8.78 -10.66 -2.93
C PHE A 84 7.25 -10.63 -2.95
N GLU A 85 6.63 -11.74 -3.29
CA GLU A 85 5.16 -11.86 -3.32
C GLU A 85 4.58 -12.16 -1.93
N SER A 86 5.36 -12.82 -1.08
CA SER A 86 4.94 -13.19 0.27
C SER A 86 6.08 -13.15 1.29
N ASP A 87 5.72 -13.16 2.57
CA ASP A 87 6.66 -13.29 3.67
C ASP A 87 7.32 -14.69 3.70
N ASP A 88 6.65 -15.73 3.20
CA ASP A 88 7.23 -17.07 3.08
C ASP A 88 8.35 -17.10 2.05
N GLU A 89 8.12 -16.52 0.87
CA GLU A 89 9.14 -16.37 -0.18
C GLU A 89 10.36 -15.56 0.33
N ARG A 90 10.10 -14.49 1.08
CA ARG A 90 11.15 -13.69 1.71
C ARG A 90 11.96 -14.50 2.73
N LEU A 91 11.31 -15.33 3.54
CA LEU A 91 11.98 -16.20 4.48
C LEU A 91 12.80 -17.27 3.78
N GLU A 92 12.27 -17.90 2.73
CA GLU A 92 12.98 -18.88 1.92
C GLU A 92 14.31 -18.32 1.39
N TYR A 93 14.26 -17.13 0.78
CA TYR A 93 15.45 -16.44 0.32
C TYR A 93 16.46 -16.16 1.48
N LEU A 94 15.98 -15.68 2.62
CA LEU A 94 16.83 -15.35 3.76
C LEU A 94 17.49 -16.57 4.42
N LEU A 95 16.92 -17.76 4.24
CA LEU A 95 17.48 -19.02 4.75
C LEU A 95 18.65 -19.54 3.91
N LEU A 96 18.84 -19.04 2.69
CA LEU A 96 19.95 -19.43 1.83
C LEU A 96 21.29 -18.97 2.44
N PRO A 97 22.33 -19.84 2.43
CA PRO A 97 23.54 -19.59 3.21
C PRO A 97 24.43 -18.49 2.61
N GLU A 98 24.53 -18.41 1.29
CA GLU A 98 25.50 -17.59 0.57
C GLU A 98 24.85 -16.70 -0.47
N LEU A 99 25.54 -15.60 -0.83
CA LEU A 99 25.05 -14.63 -1.82
C LEU A 99 24.82 -15.30 -3.18
N GLU A 100 25.71 -16.19 -3.61
CA GLU A 100 25.61 -16.88 -4.88
C GLU A 100 24.31 -17.72 -4.97
N SER A 101 23.98 -18.46 -3.92
CA SER A 101 22.72 -19.22 -3.81
C SER A 101 21.50 -18.28 -3.83
N LYS A 102 21.60 -17.11 -3.25
CA LYS A 102 20.56 -16.07 -3.24
C LYS A 102 20.36 -15.45 -4.61
N GLU A 103 21.43 -15.21 -5.35
CA GLU A 103 21.37 -14.70 -6.72
C GLU A 103 20.74 -15.74 -7.68
N GLU A 104 21.15 -17.00 -7.56
CA GLU A 104 20.58 -18.10 -8.34
C GLU A 104 19.08 -18.26 -8.02
N TRP A 105 18.72 -18.24 -6.76
CA TRP A 105 17.33 -18.31 -6.32
C TRP A 105 16.49 -17.17 -6.93
N ALA A 106 16.97 -15.94 -6.87
CA ALA A 106 16.28 -14.77 -7.41
C ALA A 106 16.08 -14.88 -8.93
N LYS A 107 17.04 -15.49 -9.65
CA LYS A 107 16.94 -15.77 -11.07
C LYS A 107 15.90 -16.86 -11.36
N ASN A 108 15.94 -17.97 -10.62
CA ASN A 108 15.05 -19.11 -10.81
C ASN A 108 13.58 -18.77 -10.49
N ASN A 109 13.36 -17.89 -9.52
CA ASN A 109 12.04 -17.40 -9.12
C ASN A 109 11.57 -16.16 -9.90
N SER A 110 12.30 -15.77 -10.94
CA SER A 110 11.92 -14.68 -11.85
C SER A 110 11.65 -13.33 -11.11
N VAL A 111 12.33 -13.09 -9.98
CA VAL A 111 12.10 -11.90 -9.15
C VAL A 111 12.37 -10.61 -9.92
N TRP A 112 13.40 -10.61 -10.77
CA TRP A 112 13.76 -9.45 -11.59
C TRP A 112 12.73 -9.11 -12.66
N GLN A 113 12.02 -10.11 -13.19
CA GLN A 113 10.95 -9.89 -14.16
C GLN A 113 9.77 -9.16 -13.55
N ARG A 114 9.49 -9.36 -12.27
CA ARG A 114 8.41 -8.66 -11.54
C ARG A 114 8.65 -7.15 -11.52
N SER A 115 9.91 -6.72 -11.43
CA SER A 115 10.27 -5.29 -11.46
C SER A 115 10.10 -4.68 -12.87
N ALA A 116 10.33 -5.49 -13.91
CA ALA A 116 10.25 -5.05 -15.30
C ALA A 116 8.81 -5.07 -15.85
N SER A 117 7.93 -5.90 -15.28
CA SER A 117 6.56 -6.11 -15.77
C SER A 117 5.54 -5.86 -14.67
N PRO A 118 5.22 -4.59 -14.38
CA PRO A 118 4.21 -4.25 -13.38
C PRO A 118 2.82 -4.72 -13.84
N SER A 119 1.94 -5.02 -12.88
CA SER A 119 0.55 -5.38 -13.17
C SER A 119 -0.21 -4.22 -13.82
N ASP A 120 -1.24 -4.52 -14.61
CA ASP A 120 -2.13 -3.52 -15.22
C ASP A 120 -2.74 -2.59 -14.15
N GLN A 121 -3.06 -3.14 -12.98
CA GLN A 121 -3.55 -2.35 -11.85
C GLN A 121 -2.52 -1.30 -11.40
N THR A 122 -1.24 -1.68 -11.30
CA THR A 122 -0.16 -0.74 -10.94
C THR A 122 0.01 0.33 -12.00
N LEU A 123 -0.05 -0.04 -13.29
CA LEU A 123 0.03 0.91 -14.41
C LEU A 123 -1.13 1.91 -14.38
N ASN A 124 -2.35 1.43 -14.15
CA ASN A 124 -3.55 2.29 -14.04
C ASN A 124 -3.42 3.28 -12.88
N LEU A 125 -2.90 2.84 -11.71
CA LEU A 125 -2.65 3.73 -10.57
C LEU A 125 -1.62 4.81 -10.92
N VAL A 126 -0.54 4.45 -11.59
CA VAL A 126 0.47 5.43 -12.03
C VAL A 126 -0.14 6.45 -13.00
N GLN A 127 -0.94 6.01 -13.97
CA GLN A 127 -1.60 6.90 -14.94
C GLN A 127 -2.61 7.85 -14.28
N SER A 128 -3.34 7.36 -13.27
CA SER A 128 -4.28 8.19 -12.50
C SER A 128 -3.63 9.04 -11.40
N GLN A 129 -2.29 8.99 -11.29
CA GLN A 129 -1.53 9.67 -10.23
C GLN A 129 -2.01 9.28 -8.82
N ASP A 130 -2.30 8.00 -8.62
CA ASP A 130 -2.77 7.43 -7.36
C ASP A 130 -1.81 6.35 -6.86
N ILE A 131 -1.96 5.96 -5.57
CA ILE A 131 -1.16 4.92 -4.94
C ILE A 131 -2.06 3.92 -4.21
N ALA A 132 -1.53 2.72 -3.97
CA ALA A 132 -2.22 1.68 -3.21
C ALA A 132 -1.28 0.99 -2.21
N VAL A 133 -1.86 0.38 -1.17
CA VAL A 133 -1.12 -0.50 -0.26
C VAL A 133 -0.53 -1.65 -1.05
N GLY A 134 0.73 -2.00 -0.76
CA GLY A 134 1.50 -3.00 -1.48
C GLY A 134 2.25 -2.48 -2.72
N MET A 135 1.98 -1.23 -3.17
CA MET A 135 2.69 -0.63 -4.31
C MET A 135 4.17 -0.44 -3.98
N PRO A 136 5.11 -0.92 -4.84
CA PRO A 136 6.53 -0.66 -4.66
C PRO A 136 6.88 0.83 -4.78
N ARG A 137 7.85 1.28 -3.99
CA ARG A 137 8.25 2.70 -3.90
C ARG A 137 8.61 3.33 -5.26
N ASP A 138 9.17 2.55 -6.18
CA ASP A 138 9.53 3.04 -7.50
C ASP A 138 8.31 3.44 -8.34
N PHE A 139 7.18 2.77 -8.15
CA PHE A 139 5.91 3.14 -8.78
C PHE A 139 5.23 4.31 -8.07
N VAL A 140 5.44 4.48 -6.76
CA VAL A 140 5.00 5.69 -6.05
C VAL A 140 5.73 6.93 -6.61
N ARG A 141 7.04 6.83 -6.88
CA ARG A 141 7.79 7.91 -7.57
C ARG A 141 7.25 8.18 -8.98
N LYS A 142 6.92 7.14 -9.73
CA LYS A 142 6.34 7.32 -11.07
C LYS A 142 4.96 7.98 -11.02
N SER A 143 4.18 7.73 -9.96
CA SER A 143 2.83 8.28 -9.77
C SER A 143 2.83 9.70 -9.21
N TRP A 144 3.55 9.93 -8.10
CA TRP A 144 3.53 11.20 -7.37
C TRP A 144 4.78 12.06 -7.55
N GLY A 145 5.80 11.54 -8.25
CA GLY A 145 7.11 12.20 -8.40
C GLY A 145 8.02 11.95 -7.19
N GLU A 146 9.12 12.73 -7.13
CA GLU A 146 10.06 12.64 -6.02
C GLU A 146 9.47 13.23 -4.75
N PRO A 147 9.66 12.59 -3.58
CA PRO A 147 9.25 13.14 -2.31
C PRO A 147 10.13 14.35 -1.93
N GLN A 148 9.58 15.29 -1.17
CA GLN A 148 10.34 16.42 -0.64
C GLN A 148 11.39 15.98 0.39
N SER A 149 11.07 14.97 1.20
CA SER A 149 12.00 14.36 2.15
C SER A 149 11.70 12.89 2.37
N VAL A 150 12.76 12.15 2.68
CA VAL A 150 12.72 10.73 3.02
C VAL A 150 13.34 10.56 4.40
N ASP A 151 12.57 10.04 5.33
CA ASP A 151 13.06 9.62 6.64
C ASP A 151 13.18 8.10 6.66
N VAL A 152 14.35 7.57 7.00
CA VAL A 152 14.62 6.12 7.06
C VAL A 152 14.50 5.63 8.50
N SER A 153 13.85 4.49 8.69
CA SER A 153 13.72 3.83 9.99
C SER A 153 14.56 2.57 10.05
N GLY A 154 15.55 2.54 10.94
CA GLY A 154 16.45 1.41 11.11
C GLY A 154 17.54 1.34 10.03
N ASP A 155 17.90 0.10 9.61
CA ASP A 155 18.89 -0.12 8.56
C ASP A 155 18.30 0.23 7.19
N PRO A 156 18.95 1.11 6.41
CA PRO A 156 18.45 1.52 5.09
C PRO A 156 18.22 0.36 4.12
N SER A 157 18.94 -0.74 4.28
CA SER A 157 18.79 -1.93 3.43
C SER A 157 17.42 -2.59 3.54
N PHE A 158 16.67 -2.30 4.59
CA PHE A 158 15.32 -2.87 4.79
C PHE A 158 14.21 -2.01 4.22
N LEU A 159 14.53 -0.85 3.64
CA LEU A 159 13.61 0.03 2.94
C LEU A 159 12.35 0.41 3.75
N ASN A 160 12.54 0.57 5.08
CA ASN A 160 11.50 1.09 5.95
C ASN A 160 11.62 2.61 5.97
N GLU A 161 10.75 3.26 5.23
CA GLU A 161 10.88 4.68 4.91
C GLU A 161 9.56 5.43 5.16
N ARG A 162 9.68 6.72 5.42
CA ARG A 162 8.58 7.66 5.46
C ARG A 162 8.86 8.79 4.48
N TRP A 163 8.03 8.90 3.46
CA TRP A 163 8.17 9.92 2.42
C TRP A 163 7.17 11.05 2.63
N LYS A 164 7.65 12.30 2.54
CA LYS A 164 6.82 13.50 2.64
C LYS A 164 6.68 14.15 1.28
N TYR A 165 5.43 14.45 0.92
CA TYR A 165 5.06 15.20 -0.26
C TYR A 165 4.34 16.48 0.16
N LEU A 166 4.65 17.59 -0.50
CA LEU A 166 3.92 18.84 -0.36
C LEU A 166 3.32 19.20 -1.71
N LYS A 167 2.01 19.38 -1.74
CA LYS A 167 1.29 19.87 -2.91
C LYS A 167 0.56 21.18 -2.55
N TYR A 168 0.49 22.09 -3.51
CA TYR A 168 -0.33 23.28 -3.39
C TYR A 168 -1.63 23.02 -4.15
N ILE A 169 -2.74 23.01 -3.46
CA ILE A 169 -4.07 22.84 -4.04
C ILE A 169 -4.79 24.18 -4.07
N SER A 170 -5.51 24.46 -5.16
CA SER A 170 -6.37 25.65 -5.27
C SER A 170 -7.60 25.46 -4.39
N SER A 171 -7.92 26.47 -3.58
CA SER A 171 -9.12 26.49 -2.77
C SER A 171 -9.88 27.81 -3.01
N SER A 172 -11.11 27.91 -2.51
CA SER A 172 -11.92 29.15 -2.60
C SER A 172 -11.28 30.35 -1.85
N GLN A 173 -10.30 30.10 -0.98
CA GLN A 173 -9.58 31.10 -0.20
C GLN A 173 -8.13 31.31 -0.69
N GLY A 174 -7.75 30.78 -1.85
CA GLY A 174 -6.42 30.84 -2.41
C GLY A 174 -5.74 29.45 -2.44
N TYR A 175 -4.41 29.44 -2.51
CA TYR A 175 -3.65 28.20 -2.49
C TYR A 175 -3.47 27.68 -1.06
N LYS A 176 -3.88 26.43 -0.83
CA LYS A 176 -3.62 25.71 0.41
C LYS A 176 -2.49 24.69 0.19
N GLN A 177 -1.57 24.61 1.14
CA GLN A 177 -0.57 23.57 1.17
C GLN A 177 -1.18 22.29 1.76
N GLU A 178 -1.13 21.20 1.02
CA GLU A 178 -1.50 19.86 1.45
C GLU A 178 -0.23 19.04 1.62
N LYS A 179 -0.08 18.42 2.78
CA LYS A 179 1.02 17.55 3.11
C LYS A 179 0.54 16.10 3.11
N LYS A 180 1.20 15.27 2.32
CA LYS A 180 0.95 13.82 2.29
C LYS A 180 2.18 13.09 2.80
N ILE A 181 1.95 12.09 3.64
CA ILE A 181 3.01 11.23 4.19
C ILE A 181 2.71 9.80 3.78
N VAL A 182 3.65 9.15 3.10
CA VAL A 182 3.55 7.74 2.72
C VAL A 182 4.51 6.94 3.58
N TYR A 183 4.04 5.81 4.10
CA TYR A 183 4.81 4.90 4.93
C TYR A 183 5.14 3.63 4.14
N PHE A 184 6.41 3.23 4.19
CA PHE A 184 6.92 2.05 3.51
C PHE A 184 7.49 1.06 4.51
N GLU A 185 7.19 -0.23 4.31
CA GLU A 185 7.83 -1.37 4.95
C GLU A 185 8.34 -2.32 3.86
N GLY A 186 9.62 -2.64 3.90
CA GLY A 186 10.23 -3.47 2.85
C GLY A 186 10.14 -2.86 1.45
N GLY A 187 10.09 -1.54 1.35
CA GLY A 187 9.96 -0.83 0.07
C GLY A 187 8.57 -0.88 -0.58
N LYS A 188 7.55 -1.35 0.14
CA LYS A 188 6.14 -1.35 -0.28
C LYS A 188 5.32 -0.40 0.59
N VAL A 189 4.33 0.24 0.00
CA VAL A 189 3.39 1.11 0.73
C VAL A 189 2.60 0.29 1.74
N VAL A 190 2.61 0.68 3.00
CA VAL A 190 1.76 0.11 4.06
C VAL A 190 0.64 1.06 4.47
N GLY A 191 0.71 2.32 4.08
CA GLY A 191 -0.33 3.31 4.32
C GLY A 191 0.15 4.72 4.02
N TRP A 192 -0.77 5.69 4.09
CA TRP A 192 -0.46 7.11 3.96
C TRP A 192 -1.42 7.96 4.79
N SER A 193 -1.01 9.19 5.09
CA SER A 193 -1.85 10.20 5.73
C SER A 193 -1.80 11.51 4.95
N THR A 194 -2.85 12.32 5.08
CA THR A 194 -2.94 13.67 4.50
C THR A 194 -3.25 14.66 5.64
N ASP A 195 -2.44 15.74 5.73
CA ASP A 195 -2.61 16.83 6.70
C ASP A 195 -2.96 18.12 5.96
#